data_55e173bebd04133a5d1a646162d3618d
#
_entry.id   55e173bebd04133a5d1a646162d3618d
#
_cell.length_a   1.000
_cell.length_b   1.000
_cell.length_c   1.000
_cell.angle_alpha   90.00
_cell.angle_beta   90.00
_cell.angle_gamma   90.00
#
_symmetry.space_group_name_H-M   'P 1'
#
loop_
_entity.id
_entity.type
_entity.pdbx_description
1 polymer ?
#
loop_
_entity_poly.entity_id
_entity_poly.type
_entity_poly.pdbx_seq_one_letter_code
_entity_poly.pdbx_strand_id
1 'polypeptide(L)'
;MSGEALFKSIVSGEDQSVLGDIARSSLGLLSKGYEKAVSIRNARFDEGKGVTKVTVPVISVGNITAGGTGKTPMVRFICDVLTQKGLHPTVLSRGYRAEDNNKNIIISKDGTMLVEPSISGDEAWLLAKVLQKSNVIIGRERSKSAEIAINELGADCLIMDDGFQHRALARDIDIVLIDASNPFGYEHVLPRGLLREPLSGLQRADIIVLTKVDQVAPGIVSGIRKRLTQMIPNIPVYETT
;
A
#
# COMPACT_ATOMS: atom_id res chain seq x y z
N MET A 1 4.35 -23.62 17.12
CA MET A 1 4.55 -22.36 16.38
C MET A 1 3.31 -22.09 15.54
N SER A 2 2.85 -20.83 15.45
CA SER A 2 1.79 -20.49 14.51
C SER A 2 2.32 -20.65 13.06
N GLY A 3 1.45 -20.93 12.08
CA GLY A 3 1.86 -21.06 10.67
C GLY A 3 2.59 -19.81 10.14
N GLU A 4 2.24 -18.63 10.65
CA GLU A 4 2.91 -17.37 10.32
C GLU A 4 4.35 -17.32 10.85
N ALA A 5 4.58 -17.75 12.07
CA ALA A 5 5.92 -17.79 12.66
C ALA A 5 6.83 -18.79 11.93
N LEU A 6 6.28 -19.96 11.54
CA LEU A 6 7.01 -20.94 10.74
C LEU A 6 7.34 -20.36 9.34
N PHE A 7 6.38 -19.72 8.68
CA PHE A 7 6.63 -19.07 7.40
C PHE A 7 7.74 -18.02 7.50
N LYS A 8 7.68 -17.14 8.52
CA LYS A 8 8.72 -16.12 8.74
C LYS A 8 10.09 -16.74 8.97
N SER A 9 10.23 -17.78 9.79
CA SER A 9 11.52 -18.44 10.04
C SER A 9 12.11 -19.08 8.77
N ILE A 10 11.25 -19.63 7.90
CA ILE A 10 11.68 -20.17 6.61
C ILE A 10 12.17 -19.05 5.67
N VAL A 11 11.38 -17.98 5.48
CA VAL A 11 11.71 -16.94 4.50
C VAL A 11 12.84 -16.01 4.96
N SER A 12 13.01 -15.81 6.27
CA SER A 12 14.13 -15.06 6.84
C SER A 12 15.47 -15.82 6.76
N GLY A 13 15.43 -17.14 6.61
CA GLY A 13 16.62 -18.01 6.64
C GLY A 13 17.04 -18.41 8.06
N GLU A 14 16.25 -18.14 9.09
CA GLU A 14 16.49 -18.60 10.47
C GLU A 14 16.35 -20.13 10.59
N ASP A 15 15.43 -20.73 9.84
CA ASP A 15 15.32 -22.19 9.74
C ASP A 15 16.40 -22.72 8.79
N GLN A 16 17.48 -23.25 9.38
CA GLN A 16 18.61 -23.85 8.67
C GLN A 16 18.46 -25.35 8.47
N SER A 17 17.29 -25.92 8.71
CA SER A 17 17.02 -27.34 8.46
C SER A 17 17.00 -27.66 6.96
N VAL A 18 17.27 -28.93 6.61
CA VAL A 18 17.14 -29.42 5.23
C VAL A 18 15.72 -29.20 4.68
N LEU A 19 14.70 -29.35 5.52
CA LEU A 19 13.31 -29.05 5.13
C LEU A 19 13.10 -27.57 4.87
N GLY A 20 13.70 -26.68 5.67
CA GLY A 20 13.69 -25.23 5.47
C GLY A 20 14.36 -24.85 4.12
N ASP A 21 15.47 -25.50 3.76
CA ASP A 21 16.14 -25.26 2.48
C ASP A 21 15.30 -25.74 1.27
N ILE A 22 14.69 -26.89 1.37
CA ILE A 22 13.77 -27.41 0.34
C ILE A 22 12.58 -26.46 0.18
N ALA A 23 11.98 -26.04 1.30
CA ALA A 23 10.87 -25.10 1.28
C ALA A 23 11.27 -23.76 0.64
N ARG A 24 12.40 -23.17 1.02
CA ARG A 24 12.93 -21.94 0.40
C ARG A 24 13.15 -22.08 -1.11
N SER A 25 13.71 -23.20 -1.54
CA SER A 25 13.97 -23.46 -2.97
C SER A 25 12.66 -23.56 -3.76
N SER A 26 11.68 -24.27 -3.20
CA SER A 26 10.34 -24.43 -3.81
C SER A 26 9.60 -23.08 -3.87
N LEU A 27 9.61 -22.31 -2.79
CA LEU A 27 9.04 -20.96 -2.75
C LEU A 27 9.76 -20.02 -3.74
N GLY A 28 11.08 -20.17 -3.90
CA GLY A 28 11.88 -19.42 -4.87
C GLY A 28 11.43 -19.66 -6.32
N LEU A 29 11.10 -20.89 -6.68
CA LEU A 29 10.58 -21.22 -8.01
C LEU A 29 9.20 -20.57 -8.24
N LEU A 30 8.31 -20.66 -7.26
CA LEU A 30 7.00 -20.02 -7.31
C LEU A 30 7.11 -18.48 -7.41
N SER A 31 8.07 -17.89 -6.71
CA SER A 31 8.32 -16.44 -6.78
C SER A 31 8.74 -15.97 -8.16
N LYS A 32 9.53 -16.74 -8.90
CA LYS A 32 9.89 -16.41 -10.29
C LYS A 32 8.64 -16.32 -11.19
N GLY A 33 7.70 -17.26 -11.02
CA GLY A 33 6.41 -17.22 -11.73
C GLY A 33 5.58 -15.99 -11.36
N TYR A 34 5.49 -15.68 -10.07
CA TYR A 34 4.79 -14.50 -9.56
C TYR A 34 5.43 -13.20 -10.07
N GLU A 35 6.75 -13.09 -10.01
CA GLU A 35 7.50 -11.92 -10.50
C GLU A 35 7.24 -11.68 -11.99
N LYS A 36 7.27 -12.73 -12.81
CA LYS A 36 6.96 -12.64 -14.24
C LYS A 36 5.54 -12.14 -14.48
N ALA A 37 4.55 -12.66 -13.73
CA ALA A 37 3.15 -12.23 -13.84
C ALA A 37 2.99 -10.74 -13.46
N VAL A 38 3.64 -10.30 -12.37
CA VAL A 38 3.64 -8.90 -11.93
C VAL A 38 4.32 -8.01 -12.97
N SER A 39 5.46 -8.43 -13.53
CA SER A 39 6.19 -7.67 -14.55
C SER A 39 5.37 -7.48 -15.83
N ILE A 40 4.69 -8.52 -16.30
CA ILE A 40 3.78 -8.44 -17.47
C ILE A 40 2.63 -7.47 -17.18
N ARG A 41 2.01 -7.57 -16.00
CA ARG A 41 0.95 -6.65 -15.58
C ARG A 41 1.44 -5.22 -15.56
N ASN A 42 2.61 -4.97 -14.96
CA ASN A 42 3.18 -3.64 -14.83
C ASN A 42 3.53 -3.04 -16.19
N ALA A 43 4.12 -3.82 -17.11
CA ALA A 43 4.42 -3.36 -18.47
C ALA A 43 3.17 -2.86 -19.22
N ARG A 44 2.01 -3.53 -19.05
CA ARG A 44 0.75 -3.06 -19.65
C ARG A 44 0.34 -1.68 -19.13
N PHE A 45 0.52 -1.43 -17.83
CA PHE A 45 0.23 -0.12 -17.25
C PHE A 45 1.26 0.96 -17.66
N ASP A 46 2.53 0.57 -17.88
CA ASP A 46 3.57 1.48 -18.40
C ASP A 46 3.22 1.96 -19.82
N GLU A 47 2.54 1.12 -20.61
CA GLU A 47 1.97 1.46 -21.91
C GLU A 47 0.66 2.25 -21.82
N GLY A 48 0.18 2.60 -20.63
CA GLY A 48 -1.08 3.31 -20.40
C GLY A 48 -2.34 2.43 -20.58
N LYS A 49 -2.21 1.13 -20.79
CA LYS A 49 -3.34 0.23 -21.04
C LYS A 49 -4.11 -0.05 -19.76
N GLY A 50 -5.41 0.27 -19.74
CA GLY A 50 -6.30 0.04 -18.60
C GLY A 50 -6.08 1.04 -17.45
N VAL A 51 -5.55 2.22 -17.74
CA VAL A 51 -5.39 3.32 -16.79
C VAL A 51 -6.51 4.33 -17.01
N THR A 52 -7.31 4.57 -15.99
CA THR A 52 -8.34 5.61 -15.95
C THR A 52 -7.76 6.87 -15.31
N LYS A 53 -8.01 8.03 -15.91
CA LYS A 53 -7.71 9.35 -15.33
C LYS A 53 -8.99 9.99 -14.84
N VAL A 54 -8.92 10.72 -13.76
CA VAL A 54 -10.02 11.52 -13.19
C VAL A 54 -9.64 13.01 -13.20
N THR A 55 -10.60 13.86 -12.90
CA THR A 55 -10.46 15.33 -13.01
C THR A 55 -9.85 15.99 -11.77
N VAL A 56 -9.75 15.26 -10.65
CA VAL A 56 -9.21 15.76 -9.40
C VAL A 56 -7.87 15.06 -9.09
N PRO A 57 -6.98 15.70 -8.32
CA PRO A 57 -5.71 15.09 -7.92
C PRO A 57 -5.88 13.77 -7.17
N VAL A 58 -5.01 12.82 -7.44
CA VAL A 58 -4.98 11.50 -6.80
C VAL A 58 -3.63 11.27 -6.13
N ILE A 59 -3.66 11.06 -4.81
CA ILE A 59 -2.49 10.69 -4.00
C ILE A 59 -2.59 9.22 -3.66
N SER A 60 -1.59 8.43 -4.00
CA SER A 60 -1.50 7.03 -3.60
C SER A 60 -0.61 6.89 -2.37
N VAL A 61 -1.11 6.23 -1.35
CA VAL A 61 -0.34 5.79 -0.18
C VAL A 61 -0.28 4.27 -0.21
N GLY A 62 0.92 3.73 -0.31
CA GLY A 62 1.09 2.29 -0.41
C GLY A 62 2.42 1.82 0.14
N ASN A 63 2.72 0.56 -0.09
CA ASN A 63 3.98 -0.06 0.30
C ASN A 63 4.38 -1.14 -0.69
N ILE A 64 5.63 -1.59 -0.64
CA ILE A 64 6.14 -2.61 -1.54
C ILE A 64 6.16 -4.01 -0.90
N THR A 65 6.05 -4.09 0.42
CA THR A 65 6.07 -5.35 1.19
C THR A 65 4.70 -5.74 1.69
N ALA A 66 4.43 -7.02 1.89
CA ALA A 66 3.28 -7.48 2.67
C ALA A 66 3.52 -7.20 4.16
N GLY A 67 2.50 -6.71 4.86
CA GLY A 67 2.55 -6.41 6.30
C GLY A 67 2.11 -4.99 6.65
N GLY A 68 2.11 -4.68 7.94
CA GLY A 68 1.71 -3.39 8.49
C GLY A 68 2.83 -2.37 8.46
N THR A 69 2.85 -1.51 7.46
CA THR A 69 3.90 -0.49 7.23
C THR A 69 3.50 0.92 7.69
N GLY A 70 2.39 1.07 8.43
CA GLY A 70 1.95 2.39 8.88
C GLY A 70 1.09 3.18 7.88
N LYS A 71 0.42 2.51 6.92
CA LYS A 71 -0.43 3.19 5.92
C LYS A 71 -1.54 4.00 6.53
N THR A 72 -2.31 3.45 7.44
CA THR A 72 -3.45 4.12 8.08
C THR A 72 -3.09 5.44 8.77
N PRO A 73 -2.04 5.51 9.61
CA PRO A 73 -1.55 6.78 10.15
C PRO A 73 -1.13 7.79 9.07
N MET A 74 -0.48 7.34 8.00
CA MET A 74 -0.06 8.22 6.91
C MET A 74 -1.25 8.75 6.11
N VAL A 75 -2.22 7.91 5.77
CA VAL A 75 -3.47 8.33 5.11
C VAL A 75 -4.17 9.39 5.96
N ARG A 76 -4.29 9.16 7.29
CA ARG A 76 -4.85 10.14 8.21
C ARG A 76 -4.10 11.45 8.19
N PHE A 77 -2.78 11.41 8.32
CA PHE A 77 -1.94 12.60 8.29
C PHE A 77 -2.16 13.43 7.02
N ILE A 78 -2.21 12.78 5.85
CA ILE A 78 -2.46 13.45 4.57
C ILE A 78 -3.87 14.05 4.53
N CYS A 79 -4.89 13.30 4.97
CA CYS A 79 -6.26 13.81 5.07
C CYS A 79 -6.34 15.06 5.95
N ASP A 80 -5.70 15.02 7.13
CA ASP A 80 -5.69 16.14 8.06
C ASP A 80 -5.02 17.39 7.44
N VAL A 81 -3.88 17.23 6.76
CA VAL A 81 -3.16 18.30 6.06
C VAL A 81 -4.02 18.93 4.95
N LEU A 82 -4.67 18.09 4.13
CA LEU A 82 -5.51 18.56 3.03
C LEU A 82 -6.75 19.29 3.55
N THR A 83 -7.40 18.74 4.56
CA THR A 83 -8.58 19.36 5.20
C THR A 83 -8.24 20.72 5.84
N GLN A 84 -7.07 20.85 6.48
CA GLN A 84 -6.59 22.13 7.01
C GLN A 84 -6.36 23.19 5.91
N LYS A 85 -6.13 22.75 4.69
CA LYS A 85 -6.01 23.62 3.51
C LYS A 85 -7.36 23.92 2.84
N GLY A 86 -8.47 23.46 3.42
CA GLY A 86 -9.82 23.66 2.90
C GLY A 86 -10.24 22.72 1.78
N LEU A 87 -9.50 21.61 1.58
CA LEU A 87 -9.84 20.58 0.61
C LEU A 87 -10.75 19.52 1.24
N HIS A 88 -11.54 18.83 0.40
CA HIS A 88 -12.45 17.76 0.77
C HIS A 88 -11.93 16.39 0.29
N PRO A 89 -10.94 15.78 1.00
CA PRO A 89 -10.35 14.53 0.58
C PRO A 89 -11.32 13.36 0.77
N THR A 90 -11.36 12.47 -0.23
CA THR A 90 -12.06 11.19 -0.12
C THR A 90 -11.06 10.04 -0.25
N VAL A 91 -11.10 9.12 0.71
CA VAL A 91 -10.22 7.94 0.74
C VAL A 91 -10.87 6.77 0.01
N LEU A 92 -10.12 6.20 -0.92
CA LEU A 92 -10.49 5.02 -1.69
C LEU A 92 -9.76 3.80 -1.14
N SER A 93 -10.46 2.89 -0.46
CA SER A 93 -9.90 1.64 0.06
C SER A 93 -10.48 0.41 -0.62
N ARG A 94 -9.80 -0.74 -0.54
CA ARG A 94 -10.20 -1.97 -1.23
C ARG A 94 -11.43 -2.63 -0.61
N GLY A 95 -11.66 -2.43 0.68
CA GLY A 95 -12.70 -3.15 1.40
C GLY A 95 -12.34 -4.63 1.59
N TYR A 96 -11.13 -4.88 2.09
CA TYR A 96 -10.71 -6.26 2.41
C TYR A 96 -11.69 -6.87 3.43
N ARG A 97 -12.22 -8.07 3.14
CA ARG A 97 -13.26 -8.77 3.93
C ARG A 97 -14.62 -8.05 4.01
N ALA A 98 -14.92 -7.11 3.12
CA ALA A 98 -16.29 -6.61 2.98
C ALA A 98 -17.25 -7.72 2.53
N GLU A 99 -18.51 -7.64 2.93
CA GLU A 99 -19.55 -8.63 2.62
C GLU A 99 -19.73 -8.81 1.10
N ASP A 100 -19.72 -7.71 0.34
CA ASP A 100 -19.79 -7.71 -1.12
C ASP A 100 -18.60 -6.94 -1.72
N ASN A 101 -17.55 -7.66 -2.06
CA ASN A 101 -16.32 -7.07 -2.65
C ASN A 101 -16.52 -6.53 -4.08
N ASN A 102 -17.68 -6.72 -4.71
CA ASN A 102 -17.93 -6.28 -6.08
C ASN A 102 -18.67 -4.93 -6.12
N LYS A 103 -19.21 -4.47 -4.99
CA LYS A 103 -19.88 -3.16 -4.90
C LYS A 103 -18.93 -2.07 -4.41
N ASN A 104 -19.17 -0.84 -4.87
CA ASN A 104 -18.58 0.35 -4.29
C ASN A 104 -19.53 0.84 -3.19
N ILE A 105 -19.03 0.95 -1.96
CA ILE A 105 -19.81 1.29 -0.78
C ILE A 105 -19.23 2.53 -0.11
N ILE A 106 -20.04 3.55 0.09
CA ILE A 106 -19.67 4.71 0.91
C ILE A 106 -19.75 4.30 2.37
N ILE A 107 -18.60 4.26 3.04
CA ILE A 107 -18.47 3.88 4.46
C ILE A 107 -18.82 5.05 5.37
N SER A 108 -18.28 6.23 5.05
CA SER A 108 -18.54 7.45 5.79
C SER A 108 -18.62 8.66 4.88
N LYS A 109 -19.44 9.63 5.30
CA LYS A 109 -19.59 10.93 4.68
C LYS A 109 -19.50 12.01 5.77
N ASP A 110 -18.58 12.96 5.60
CA ASP A 110 -18.37 14.08 6.51
C ASP A 110 -18.24 13.63 7.99
N GLY A 111 -17.52 12.52 8.22
CA GLY A 111 -17.33 11.90 9.53
C GLY A 111 -18.50 11.07 10.05
N THR A 112 -19.65 11.05 9.35
CA THR A 112 -20.80 10.22 9.70
C THR A 112 -20.64 8.84 9.11
N MET A 113 -20.67 7.80 9.94
CA MET A 113 -20.65 6.40 9.50
C MET A 113 -22.01 6.03 8.88
N LEU A 114 -21.98 5.44 7.69
CA LEU A 114 -23.19 5.06 6.93
C LEU A 114 -23.46 3.56 6.92
N VAL A 115 -22.47 2.75 7.31
CA VAL A 115 -22.58 1.29 7.32
C VAL A 115 -21.93 0.69 8.56
N GLU A 116 -22.36 -0.52 8.90
CA GLU A 116 -21.81 -1.30 10.00
C GLU A 116 -20.51 -2.02 9.59
N PRO A 117 -19.66 -2.42 10.58
CA PRO A 117 -18.41 -3.16 10.32
C PRO A 117 -18.62 -4.45 9.52
N SER A 118 -19.74 -5.14 9.71
CA SER A 118 -20.09 -6.38 8.99
C SER A 118 -20.15 -6.19 7.47
N ILE A 119 -20.57 -5.00 7.02
CA ILE A 119 -20.71 -4.68 5.58
C ILE A 119 -19.37 -4.22 5.01
N SER A 120 -18.64 -3.37 5.72
CA SER A 120 -17.42 -2.73 5.23
C SER A 120 -16.14 -3.54 5.43
N GLY A 121 -16.16 -4.48 6.35
CA GLY A 121 -14.97 -5.09 6.94
C GLY A 121 -14.31 -4.19 7.99
N ASP A 122 -13.69 -4.82 8.98
CA ASP A 122 -13.16 -4.14 10.18
C ASP A 122 -12.12 -3.07 9.84
N GLU A 123 -11.20 -3.36 8.90
CA GLU A 123 -10.09 -2.46 8.55
C GLU A 123 -10.59 -1.16 7.92
N ALA A 124 -11.51 -1.25 6.96
CA ALA A 124 -12.08 -0.08 6.30
C ALA A 124 -12.99 0.72 7.24
N TRP A 125 -13.72 0.04 8.12
CA TRP A 125 -14.55 0.68 9.14
C TRP A 125 -13.70 1.46 10.15
N LEU A 126 -12.62 0.85 10.66
CA LEU A 126 -11.67 1.52 11.55
C LEU A 126 -11.00 2.72 10.88
N LEU A 127 -10.60 2.57 9.61
CA LEU A 127 -10.06 3.67 8.83
C LEU A 127 -11.06 4.85 8.77
N ALA A 128 -12.33 4.58 8.41
CA ALA A 128 -13.37 5.60 8.36
C ALA A 128 -13.64 6.26 9.71
N LYS A 129 -13.60 5.48 10.80
CA LYS A 129 -13.79 6.01 12.16
C LYS A 129 -12.65 6.92 12.61
N VAL A 130 -11.44 6.69 12.14
CA VAL A 130 -10.27 7.52 12.43
C VAL A 130 -10.28 8.80 11.59
N LEU A 131 -10.87 8.77 10.39
CA LEU A 131 -10.93 9.87 9.43
C LEU A 131 -12.21 10.70 9.62
N GLN A 132 -12.27 11.47 10.72
CA GLN A 132 -13.48 12.20 11.13
C GLN A 132 -13.92 13.34 10.18
N LYS A 133 -13.05 13.79 9.26
CA LYS A 133 -13.31 14.92 8.36
C LYS A 133 -13.16 14.57 6.88
N SER A 134 -13.07 13.29 6.58
CA SER A 134 -12.88 12.81 5.21
C SER A 134 -13.89 11.72 4.90
N ASN A 135 -14.27 11.63 3.64
CA ASN A 135 -15.13 10.55 3.18
C ASN A 135 -14.32 9.28 2.95
N VAL A 136 -14.94 8.12 3.11
CA VAL A 136 -14.32 6.83 2.82
C VAL A 136 -15.23 5.99 1.93
N ILE A 137 -14.69 5.51 0.83
CA ILE A 137 -15.36 4.59 -0.09
C ILE A 137 -14.52 3.33 -0.20
N ILE A 138 -15.17 2.18 -0.12
CA ILE A 138 -14.55 0.92 -0.50
C ILE A 138 -15.04 0.45 -1.86
N GLY A 139 -14.18 -0.26 -2.57
CA GLY A 139 -14.51 -0.90 -3.83
C GLY A 139 -13.29 -1.52 -4.49
N ARG A 140 -13.49 -2.60 -5.22
CA ARG A 140 -12.43 -3.28 -5.96
C ARG A 140 -11.95 -2.44 -7.15
N GLU A 141 -12.90 -1.80 -7.85
CA GLU A 141 -12.63 -0.91 -8.99
C GLU A 141 -12.50 0.53 -8.50
N ARG A 142 -11.26 0.96 -8.20
CA ARG A 142 -10.98 2.32 -7.69
C ARG A 142 -11.43 3.44 -8.63
N SER A 143 -11.46 3.20 -9.95
CA SER A 143 -11.98 4.16 -10.92
C SER A 143 -13.45 4.48 -10.68
N LYS A 144 -14.28 3.47 -10.45
CA LYS A 144 -15.70 3.66 -10.09
C LYS A 144 -15.87 4.33 -8.72
N SER A 145 -15.04 3.93 -7.73
CA SER A 145 -15.04 4.60 -6.43
C SER A 145 -14.67 6.08 -6.57
N ALA A 146 -13.73 6.41 -7.46
CA ALA A 146 -13.32 7.78 -7.75
C ALA A 146 -14.46 8.60 -8.39
N GLU A 147 -15.19 8.03 -9.34
CA GLU A 147 -16.35 8.67 -9.95
C GLU A 147 -17.44 8.99 -8.93
N ILE A 148 -17.76 8.04 -8.03
CA ILE A 148 -18.70 8.25 -6.92
C ILE A 148 -18.20 9.36 -5.99
N ALA A 149 -16.91 9.33 -5.62
CA ALA A 149 -16.31 10.35 -4.75
C ALA A 149 -16.45 11.76 -5.32
N ILE A 150 -16.21 11.92 -6.61
CA ILE A 150 -16.29 13.22 -7.29
C ILE A 150 -17.73 13.67 -7.44
N ASN A 151 -18.60 12.81 -7.97
CA ASN A 151 -19.95 13.19 -8.39
C ASN A 151 -20.96 13.25 -7.24
N GLU A 152 -20.81 12.39 -6.21
CA GLU A 152 -21.81 12.26 -5.12
C GLU A 152 -21.30 12.85 -3.80
N LEU A 153 -19.98 12.87 -3.56
CA LEU A 153 -19.40 13.38 -2.32
C LEU A 153 -18.67 14.72 -2.49
N GLY A 154 -18.58 15.24 -3.73
CA GLY A 154 -17.91 16.51 -4.00
C GLY A 154 -16.41 16.50 -3.67
N ALA A 155 -15.76 15.35 -3.82
CA ALA A 155 -14.33 15.24 -3.56
C ALA A 155 -13.53 16.11 -4.53
N ASP A 156 -12.63 16.93 -4.00
CA ASP A 156 -11.70 17.75 -4.78
C ASP A 156 -10.27 17.17 -4.79
N CYS A 157 -10.03 16.13 -3.98
CA CYS A 157 -8.86 15.28 -4.08
C CYS A 157 -9.15 13.86 -3.58
N LEU A 158 -8.41 12.87 -4.09
CA LEU A 158 -8.57 11.47 -3.75
C LEU A 158 -7.31 10.90 -3.12
N ILE A 159 -7.46 10.05 -2.11
CA ILE A 159 -6.35 9.34 -1.47
C ILE A 159 -6.59 7.83 -1.64
N MET A 160 -5.70 7.14 -2.34
CA MET A 160 -5.76 5.69 -2.44
C MET A 160 -5.03 5.05 -1.26
N ASP A 161 -5.77 4.39 -0.39
CA ASP A 161 -5.22 3.52 0.64
C ASP A 161 -4.81 2.17 0.02
N ASP A 162 -3.58 1.73 0.32
CA ASP A 162 -2.91 0.56 -0.28
C ASP A 162 -2.87 0.65 -1.83
N GLY A 163 -2.53 1.85 -2.34
CA GLY A 163 -2.66 2.22 -3.74
C GLY A 163 -1.50 1.81 -4.66
N PHE A 164 -0.28 1.58 -4.15
CA PHE A 164 0.93 1.49 -4.97
C PHE A 164 0.86 0.45 -6.09
N GLN A 165 0.31 -0.74 -5.83
CA GLN A 165 0.11 -1.79 -6.84
C GLN A 165 -1.17 -1.60 -7.68
N HIS A 166 -2.07 -0.68 -7.28
CA HIS A 166 -3.34 -0.47 -7.98
C HIS A 166 -3.19 0.56 -9.09
N ARG A 167 -2.54 0.20 -10.18
CA ARG A 167 -2.15 1.08 -11.29
C ARG A 167 -3.26 1.43 -12.27
N ALA A 168 -4.47 0.85 -12.11
CA ALA A 168 -5.62 1.10 -12.98
C ALA A 168 -6.23 2.51 -12.82
N LEU A 169 -6.03 3.18 -11.68
CA LEU A 169 -6.35 4.60 -11.51
C LEU A 169 -5.05 5.41 -11.59
N ALA A 170 -5.01 6.41 -12.45
CA ALA A 170 -3.87 7.33 -12.54
C ALA A 170 -3.70 8.09 -11.22
N ARG A 171 -2.46 8.37 -10.86
CA ARG A 171 -2.12 9.14 -9.67
C ARG A 171 -1.16 10.25 -10.05
N ASP A 172 -1.22 11.33 -9.28
CA ASP A 172 -0.35 12.49 -9.41
C ASP A 172 0.82 12.41 -8.43
N ILE A 173 0.64 11.70 -7.30
CA ILE A 173 1.69 11.47 -6.29
C ILE A 173 1.58 10.03 -5.78
N ASP A 174 2.70 9.29 -5.83
CA ASP A 174 2.87 7.98 -5.21
C ASP A 174 3.77 8.08 -3.97
N ILE A 175 3.20 7.92 -2.78
CA ILE A 175 3.92 7.86 -1.50
C ILE A 175 4.08 6.40 -1.10
N VAL A 176 5.33 5.94 -0.97
CA VAL A 176 5.64 4.55 -0.62
C VAL A 176 6.24 4.46 0.77
N LEU A 177 5.57 3.70 1.63
CA LEU A 177 6.02 3.44 2.99
C LEU A 177 6.92 2.21 3.02
N ILE A 178 8.05 2.33 3.71
CA ILE A 178 9.02 1.26 3.92
C ILE A 178 9.23 1.10 5.43
N ASP A 179 8.88 -0.06 5.96
CA ASP A 179 9.09 -0.42 7.37
C ASP A 179 10.59 -0.66 7.62
N ALA A 180 11.21 0.13 8.47
CA ALA A 180 12.65 0.03 8.76
C ALA A 180 13.05 -1.32 9.38
N SER A 181 12.11 -2.04 10.02
CA SER A 181 12.38 -3.35 10.61
C SER A 181 12.55 -4.48 9.57
N ASN A 182 11.91 -4.34 8.39
CA ASN A 182 12.08 -5.25 7.26
C ASN A 182 11.86 -4.51 5.92
N PRO A 183 12.80 -3.63 5.52
CA PRO A 183 12.59 -2.66 4.45
C PRO A 183 12.44 -3.28 3.07
N PHE A 184 13.05 -4.45 2.85
CA PHE A 184 13.15 -5.08 1.54
C PHE A 184 12.55 -6.48 1.50
N GLY A 185 11.71 -6.86 2.49
CA GLY A 185 10.89 -8.07 2.45
C GLY A 185 11.67 -9.35 2.22
N TYR A 186 12.83 -9.50 2.87
CA TYR A 186 13.77 -10.62 2.69
C TYR A 186 14.31 -10.74 1.25
N GLU A 187 14.37 -9.63 0.49
CA GLU A 187 14.95 -9.54 -0.87
C GLU A 187 14.20 -10.34 -1.95
N HIS A 188 13.06 -10.91 -1.64
CA HIS A 188 12.33 -11.77 -2.56
C HIS A 188 10.85 -11.37 -2.64
N VAL A 189 10.29 -11.51 -3.83
CA VAL A 189 8.86 -11.37 -4.00
C VAL A 189 8.12 -12.57 -3.40
N LEU A 190 6.83 -12.40 -3.15
CA LEU A 190 5.95 -13.47 -2.69
C LEU A 190 6.02 -14.69 -3.63
N PRO A 191 5.96 -15.91 -3.10
CA PRO A 191 5.89 -16.28 -1.69
C PRO A 191 7.25 -16.54 -1.01
N ARG A 192 8.41 -16.38 -1.69
CA ARG A 192 9.75 -16.61 -1.10
C ARG A 192 10.16 -15.53 -0.11
N GLY A 193 9.65 -14.34 -0.24
CA GLY A 193 9.80 -13.21 0.67
C GLY A 193 8.50 -12.46 0.82
N LEU A 194 8.58 -11.18 1.19
CA LEU A 194 7.42 -10.34 1.45
C LEU A 194 7.19 -9.25 0.40
N LEU A 195 8.03 -9.15 -0.63
CA LEU A 195 7.83 -8.15 -1.67
C LEU A 195 6.59 -8.48 -2.50
N ARG A 196 5.70 -7.51 -2.69
CA ARG A 196 4.51 -7.59 -3.55
C ARG A 196 4.86 -7.42 -5.03
N GLU A 197 6.02 -6.84 -5.31
CA GLU A 197 6.61 -6.64 -6.62
C GLU A 197 8.12 -6.43 -6.49
N PRO A 198 8.91 -6.53 -7.56
CA PRO A 198 10.35 -6.29 -7.52
C PRO A 198 10.70 -4.89 -7.00
N LEU A 199 11.86 -4.75 -6.35
CA LEU A 199 12.34 -3.46 -5.82
C LEU A 199 12.47 -2.37 -6.89
N SER A 200 12.64 -2.74 -8.15
CA SER A 200 12.61 -1.80 -9.30
C SER A 200 11.29 -1.02 -9.38
N GLY A 201 10.20 -1.55 -8.83
CA GLY A 201 8.93 -0.85 -8.72
C GLY A 201 9.01 0.46 -7.93
N LEU A 202 9.99 0.61 -7.01
CA LEU A 202 10.21 1.84 -6.27
C LEU A 202 10.55 3.06 -7.15
N GLN A 203 11.01 2.83 -8.37
CA GLN A 203 11.26 3.91 -9.35
C GLN A 203 10.01 4.71 -9.73
N ARG A 204 8.81 4.20 -9.44
CA ARG A 204 7.55 4.90 -9.68
C ARG A 204 7.11 5.79 -8.53
N ALA A 205 7.78 5.68 -7.37
CA ALA A 205 7.44 6.50 -6.22
C ALA A 205 7.90 7.95 -6.45
N ASP A 206 7.10 8.89 -5.97
CA ASP A 206 7.49 10.30 -5.88
C ASP A 206 8.11 10.62 -4.51
N ILE A 207 7.69 9.89 -3.47
CA ILE A 207 8.15 10.06 -2.10
C ILE A 207 8.30 8.70 -1.43
N ILE A 208 9.41 8.49 -0.74
CA ILE A 208 9.59 7.36 0.18
C ILE A 208 9.51 7.85 1.62
N VAL A 209 8.79 7.12 2.46
CA VAL A 209 8.75 7.37 3.91
C VAL A 209 9.21 6.10 4.64
N LEU A 210 10.35 6.20 5.33
CA LEU A 210 10.79 5.17 6.26
C LEU A 210 9.98 5.28 7.54
N THR A 211 9.27 4.22 7.88
CA THR A 211 8.44 4.14 9.10
C THR A 211 9.12 3.30 10.16
N LYS A 212 8.75 3.48 11.43
CA LYS A 212 9.27 2.74 12.58
C LYS A 212 10.79 2.84 12.72
N VAL A 213 11.35 3.99 12.40
CA VAL A 213 12.81 4.21 12.50
C VAL A 213 13.30 4.17 13.94
N ASP A 214 12.43 4.42 14.90
CA ASP A 214 12.66 4.29 16.34
C ASP A 214 12.77 2.83 16.84
N GLN A 215 12.33 1.87 16.02
CA GLN A 215 12.36 0.44 16.36
C GLN A 215 13.64 -0.27 15.90
N VAL A 216 14.54 0.44 15.26
CA VAL A 216 15.82 -0.10 14.75
C VAL A 216 16.99 0.79 15.15
N ALA A 217 18.21 0.21 15.18
CA ALA A 217 19.40 0.99 15.47
C ALA A 217 19.68 2.05 14.38
N PRO A 218 20.19 3.27 14.73
CA PRO A 218 20.46 4.34 13.77
C PRO A 218 21.34 3.94 12.59
N GLY A 219 22.30 3.03 12.79
CA GLY A 219 23.14 2.49 11.73
C GLY A 219 22.38 1.70 10.67
N ILE A 220 21.27 1.03 11.05
CA ILE A 220 20.37 0.33 10.13
C ILE A 220 19.64 1.33 9.24
N VAL A 221 19.08 2.40 9.83
CA VAL A 221 18.41 3.48 9.09
C VAL A 221 19.34 4.10 8.05
N SER A 222 20.57 4.42 8.45
CA SER A 222 21.59 4.96 7.54
C SER A 222 21.91 4.01 6.39
N GLY A 223 22.01 2.70 6.66
CA GLY A 223 22.19 1.66 5.65
C GLY A 223 21.03 1.58 4.65
N ILE A 224 19.80 1.63 5.16
CA ILE A 224 18.58 1.64 4.32
C ILE A 224 18.58 2.87 3.41
N ARG A 225 18.82 4.07 3.96
CA ARG A 225 18.90 5.31 3.17
C ARG A 225 19.95 5.23 2.08
N LYS A 226 21.15 4.80 2.41
CA LYS A 226 22.25 4.64 1.44
C LYS A 226 21.82 3.73 0.28
N ARG A 227 21.20 2.60 0.58
CA ARG A 227 20.72 1.66 -0.43
C ARG A 227 19.60 2.27 -1.28
N LEU A 228 18.63 2.94 -0.69
CA LEU A 228 17.57 3.64 -1.42
C LEU A 228 18.15 4.72 -2.34
N THR A 229 19.07 5.54 -1.86
CA THR A 229 19.74 6.56 -2.68
C THR A 229 20.49 5.96 -3.87
N GLN A 230 21.07 4.77 -3.73
CA GLN A 230 21.70 4.07 -4.86
C GLN A 230 20.71 3.55 -5.89
N MET A 231 19.52 3.09 -5.44
CA MET A 231 18.49 2.51 -6.31
C MET A 231 17.61 3.58 -6.97
N ILE A 232 17.31 4.66 -6.26
CA ILE A 232 16.36 5.71 -6.62
C ILE A 232 16.91 7.10 -6.23
N PRO A 233 18.00 7.57 -6.84
CA PRO A 233 18.77 8.73 -6.38
C PRO A 233 17.98 10.05 -6.35
N ASN A 234 16.92 10.17 -7.16
CA ASN A 234 16.15 11.40 -7.31
C ASN A 234 14.87 11.43 -6.47
N ILE A 235 14.58 10.37 -5.70
CA ILE A 235 13.36 10.29 -4.92
C ILE A 235 13.66 10.68 -3.46
N PRO A 236 12.96 11.69 -2.90
CA PRO A 236 13.17 12.10 -1.51
C PRO A 236 12.77 10.99 -0.54
N VAL A 237 13.57 10.83 0.51
CA VAL A 237 13.36 9.85 1.59
C VAL A 237 13.20 10.58 2.90
N TYR A 238 12.01 10.48 3.49
CA TYR A 238 11.67 11.00 4.81
C TYR A 238 11.64 9.89 5.86
N GLU A 239 11.68 10.25 7.12
CA GLU A 239 11.66 9.33 8.26
C GLU A 239 10.51 9.69 9.20
N THR A 240 9.86 8.65 9.78
CA THR A 240 8.82 8.83 10.79
C THR A 240 8.86 7.69 11.81
N THR A 241 8.41 7.99 13.00
CA THR A 241 8.25 7.06 14.14
C THR A 241 6.82 6.59 14.25
#